data_ae29bdd7c9e6d285ed9b2b25ef5ec7cb
#
_entry.id   ae29bdd7c9e6d285ed9b2b25ef5ec7cb
#
_cell.length_a   1.000
_cell.length_b   1.000
_cell.length_c   1.000
_cell.angle_alpha   90.00
_cell.angle_beta   90.00
_cell.angle_gamma   90.00
#
_symmetry.space_group_name_H-M   'P 1'
#
loop_
_entity.id
_entity.type
_entity.pdbx_description
1 polymer ?
#
loop_
_entity_poly.entity_id
_entity_poly.type
_entity_poly.pdbx_seq_one_letter_code
_entity_poly.pdbx_strand_id
1 'polypeptide(L)'
;MICIRILWQKANIEASGYLPTGAIADVTMRAKLRGLRDNNGVPLFKSDMQGATNYALDGNPMYFPLNGAYDASKALMISGDFNQLVYSVRQDITYKIFTEGVIQDPTTKEIVYNLMQNDMVALRAVMRLGWELPNPVNRIKGDKSKRCPFSILVSE
;
A
#
# COMPACT_ATOMS: atom_id res chain seq x y z
N MET A 1 -1.27 -15.82 15.96
CA MET A 1 -0.39 -14.86 16.70
C MET A 1 0.35 -13.97 15.67
N ILE A 2 0.01 -12.69 15.62
CA ILE A 2 0.45 -11.74 14.57
C ILE A 2 1.97 -11.60 14.47
N CYS A 3 2.70 -11.60 15.59
CA CYS A 3 4.16 -11.41 15.61
C CYS A 3 4.90 -12.48 14.80
N ILE A 4 4.55 -13.75 14.97
CA ILE A 4 5.15 -14.86 14.23
C ILE A 4 4.86 -14.73 12.73
N ARG A 5 3.67 -14.32 12.34
CA ARG A 5 3.28 -14.13 10.94
C ARG A 5 4.06 -13.02 10.25
N ILE A 6 4.36 -11.93 10.98
CA ILE A 6 5.21 -10.84 10.49
C ILE A 6 6.63 -11.32 10.23
N LEU A 7 7.21 -12.10 11.13
CA LEU A 7 8.53 -12.68 10.96
C LEU A 7 8.59 -13.64 9.76
N TRP A 8 7.58 -14.50 9.60
CA TRP A 8 7.45 -15.38 8.44
C TRP A 8 7.34 -14.61 7.12
N GLN A 9 6.64 -13.49 7.13
CA GLN A 9 6.51 -12.62 5.96
C GLN A 9 7.89 -12.08 5.51
N LYS A 10 8.70 -11.59 6.45
CA LYS A 10 10.06 -11.12 6.16
C LYS A 10 10.98 -12.27 5.73
N ALA A 11 10.92 -13.39 6.42
CA ALA A 11 11.72 -14.57 6.08
C ALA A 11 11.45 -15.06 4.63
N ASN A 12 10.22 -14.96 4.14
CA ASN A 12 9.90 -15.30 2.75
C ASN A 12 10.56 -14.36 1.74
N ILE A 13 10.66 -13.07 2.05
CA ILE A 13 11.33 -12.07 1.20
C ILE A 13 12.84 -12.37 1.18
N GLU A 14 13.43 -12.57 2.34
CA GLU A 14 14.87 -12.88 2.50
C GLU A 14 15.24 -14.21 1.83
N ALA A 15 14.42 -15.25 1.99
CA ALA A 15 14.56 -16.51 1.29
C ALA A 15 14.45 -16.38 -0.24
N SER A 16 13.83 -15.32 -0.73
CA SER A 16 13.78 -14.98 -2.16
C SER A 16 14.98 -14.18 -2.64
N GLY A 17 15.90 -13.80 -1.71
CA GLY A 17 17.12 -13.07 -2.02
C GLY A 17 16.96 -11.56 -2.09
N TYR A 18 15.92 -11.03 -1.45
CA TYR A 18 15.68 -9.60 -1.31
C TYR A 18 15.73 -9.19 0.16
N LEU A 19 16.08 -7.93 0.41
CA LEU A 19 16.05 -7.36 1.76
C LEU A 19 14.88 -6.39 1.85
N PRO A 20 13.97 -6.56 2.84
CA PRO A 20 12.85 -5.64 2.99
C PRO A 20 13.36 -4.24 3.36
N THR A 21 12.94 -3.22 2.63
CA THR A 21 13.31 -1.80 2.88
C THR A 21 12.22 -1.03 3.61
N GLY A 22 11.02 -1.58 3.68
CA GLY A 22 9.89 -0.94 4.36
C GLY A 22 8.64 -1.80 4.36
N ALA A 23 7.61 -1.26 5.00
CA ALA A 23 6.29 -1.88 5.01
C ALA A 23 5.19 -0.81 4.86
N ILE A 24 4.11 -1.20 4.17
CA ILE A 24 2.86 -0.43 4.12
C ILE A 24 1.81 -1.26 4.85
N ALA A 25 1.10 -0.65 5.78
CA ALA A 25 0.10 -1.34 6.58
C ALA A 25 -1.17 -0.52 6.74
N ASP A 26 -2.27 -1.21 7.00
CA ASP A 26 -3.50 -0.55 7.40
C ASP A 26 -3.36 0.19 8.75
N VAL A 27 -4.12 1.26 8.92
CA VAL A 27 -4.08 2.10 10.13
C VAL A 27 -4.39 1.30 11.40
N THR A 28 -5.30 0.31 11.31
CA THR A 28 -5.66 -0.55 12.45
C THR A 28 -4.48 -1.39 12.94
N MET A 29 -3.47 -1.63 12.09
CA MET A 29 -2.25 -2.32 12.46
C MET A 29 -1.46 -1.59 13.55
N ARG A 30 -1.56 -0.25 13.62
CA ARG A 30 -0.95 0.55 14.70
C ARG A 30 -1.44 0.11 16.09
N ALA A 31 -2.75 -0.09 16.22
CA ALA A 31 -3.35 -0.55 17.47
C ALA A 31 -2.93 -2.00 17.79
N LYS A 32 -2.91 -2.86 16.78
CA LYS A 32 -2.49 -4.26 16.93
C LYS A 32 -1.03 -4.37 17.37
N LEU A 33 -0.12 -3.56 16.81
CA LEU A 33 1.29 -3.53 17.21
C LEU A 33 1.47 -3.06 18.66
N ARG A 34 0.80 -1.98 19.07
CA ARG A 34 0.85 -1.49 20.45
C ARG A 34 0.26 -2.47 21.46
N GLY A 35 -0.67 -3.32 21.01
CA GLY A 35 -1.27 -4.37 21.81
C GLY A 35 -0.43 -5.64 21.96
N LEU A 36 0.67 -5.78 21.20
CA LEU A 36 1.52 -6.98 21.29
C LEU A 36 2.20 -7.08 22.64
N ARG A 37 2.06 -8.25 23.26
CA ARG A 37 2.67 -8.61 24.54
C ARG A 37 3.38 -9.95 24.41
N ASP A 38 4.42 -10.17 25.19
CA ASP A 38 5.02 -11.48 25.39
C ASP A 38 4.20 -12.35 26.37
N ASN A 39 4.65 -13.55 26.64
CA ASN A 39 3.98 -14.44 27.60
C ASN A 39 3.99 -13.92 29.05
N ASN A 40 4.86 -12.97 29.35
CA ASN A 40 4.99 -12.32 30.67
C ASN A 40 4.23 -11.00 30.75
N GLY A 41 3.49 -10.62 29.69
CA GLY A 41 2.74 -9.37 29.61
C GLY A 41 3.56 -8.14 29.25
N VAL A 42 4.85 -8.29 28.94
CA VAL A 42 5.75 -7.19 28.57
C VAL A 42 5.42 -6.74 27.14
N PRO A 43 5.30 -5.41 26.88
CA PRO A 43 5.09 -4.89 25.55
C PRO A 43 6.26 -5.21 24.61
N LEU A 44 5.99 -5.89 23.50
CA LEU A 44 6.98 -6.16 22.46
C LEU A 44 7.24 -4.96 21.58
N PHE A 45 6.22 -4.12 21.37
CA PHE A 45 6.32 -2.88 20.62
C PHE A 45 6.40 -1.70 21.58
N LYS A 46 7.52 -0.97 21.56
CA LYS A 46 7.72 0.23 22.37
C LYS A 46 6.97 1.40 21.74
N SER A 47 5.98 1.94 22.46
CA SER A 47 5.32 3.19 22.13
C SER A 47 5.76 4.27 23.11
N ASP A 48 6.09 5.45 22.60
CA ASP A 48 6.33 6.62 23.45
C ASP A 48 5.01 7.37 23.64
N MET A 49 4.66 7.65 24.88
CA MET A 49 3.45 8.43 25.22
C MET A 49 3.71 9.94 25.25
N GLN A 50 4.96 10.36 25.36
CA GLN A 50 5.36 11.77 25.46
C GLN A 50 5.97 12.31 24.17
N GLY A 51 6.35 11.42 23.25
CA GLY A 51 6.97 11.77 21.98
C GLY A 51 6.32 11.11 20.77
N ALA A 52 6.86 11.36 19.59
CA ALA A 52 6.41 10.72 18.37
C ALA A 52 6.83 9.25 18.36
N THR A 53 5.85 8.34 18.39
CA THR A 53 6.12 6.91 18.24
C THR A 53 6.63 6.60 16.83
N ASN A 54 7.86 6.16 16.73
CA ASN A 54 8.44 5.72 15.48
C ASN A 54 7.93 4.30 15.15
N TYR A 55 7.09 4.17 14.12
CA TYR A 55 6.63 2.88 13.64
C TYR A 55 7.68 2.28 12.70
N ALA A 56 8.64 1.62 13.28
CA ALA A 56 9.62 0.81 12.57
C ALA A 56 9.49 -0.65 13.01
N LEU A 57 9.66 -1.56 12.08
CA LEU A 57 9.62 -2.97 12.33
C LEU A 57 10.95 -3.58 11.85
N ASP A 58 11.75 -4.07 12.81
CA ASP A 58 13.07 -4.63 12.52
C ASP A 58 13.95 -3.66 11.71
N GLY A 59 13.98 -2.41 12.16
CA GLY A 59 14.75 -1.32 11.53
C GLY A 59 14.13 -0.71 10.28
N ASN A 60 13.11 -1.33 9.70
CA ASN A 60 12.47 -0.82 8.48
C ASN A 60 11.26 0.07 8.81
N PRO A 61 11.10 1.23 8.14
CA PRO A 61 9.99 2.13 8.37
C PRO A 61 8.66 1.51 7.95
N MET A 62 7.60 1.87 8.68
CA MET A 62 6.22 1.51 8.34
C MET A 62 5.43 2.74 7.94
N TYR A 63 4.69 2.64 6.85
CA TYR A 63 3.83 3.68 6.32
C TYR A 63 2.35 3.28 6.45
N PHE A 64 1.52 4.26 6.81
CA PHE A 64 0.09 4.06 7.02
C PHE A 64 -0.69 5.05 6.14
N PRO A 65 -1.14 4.63 4.95
CA PRO A 65 -1.92 5.49 4.08
C PRO A 65 -3.28 5.83 4.72
N LEU A 66 -3.63 7.12 4.72
CA LEU A 66 -4.88 7.64 5.26
C LEU A 66 -5.88 8.08 4.18
N ASN A 67 -5.53 7.87 2.91
CA ASN A 67 -6.32 8.32 1.76
C ASN A 67 -7.45 7.36 1.36
N GLY A 68 -7.70 6.31 2.14
CA GLY A 68 -8.73 5.31 1.83
C GLY A 68 -8.42 4.36 0.68
N ALA A 69 -7.23 4.47 0.06
CA ALA A 69 -6.85 3.60 -1.05
C ALA A 69 -6.39 2.20 -0.59
N TYR A 70 -6.07 2.04 0.70
CA TYR A 70 -5.61 0.78 1.24
C TYR A 70 -6.78 -0.10 1.67
N ASP A 71 -6.87 -1.28 1.09
CA ASP A 71 -7.94 -2.24 1.37
C ASP A 71 -7.46 -3.28 2.41
N ALA A 72 -7.85 -3.06 3.66
CA ALA A 72 -7.51 -3.93 4.79
C ALA A 72 -8.12 -5.34 4.69
N SER A 73 -9.15 -5.54 3.86
CA SER A 73 -9.76 -6.86 3.65
C SER A 73 -8.85 -7.78 2.83
N LYS A 74 -8.03 -7.20 1.95
CA LYS A 74 -7.09 -7.94 1.10
C LYS A 74 -5.74 -8.13 1.76
N ALA A 75 -5.26 -7.13 2.47
CA ALA A 75 -3.97 -7.20 3.14
C ALA A 75 -3.97 -6.34 4.41
N LEU A 76 -3.45 -6.84 5.52
CA LEU A 76 -3.19 -6.05 6.72
C LEU A 76 -1.87 -5.29 6.62
N MET A 77 -0.87 -5.89 6.00
CA MET A 77 0.45 -5.33 5.81
C MET A 77 1.10 -5.92 4.56
N ILE A 78 1.81 -5.09 3.84
CA ILE A 78 2.66 -5.46 2.70
C ILE A 78 4.07 -5.05 3.07
N SER A 79 4.99 -6.01 3.13
CA SER A 79 6.42 -5.75 3.33
C SER A 79 7.18 -6.12 2.08
N GLY A 80 8.26 -5.41 1.79
CA GLY A 80 9.06 -5.74 0.62
C GLY A 80 10.25 -4.84 0.41
N ASP A 81 10.96 -5.16 -0.65
CA ASP A 81 12.03 -4.33 -1.20
C ASP A 81 11.44 -3.34 -2.22
N PHE A 82 11.17 -2.12 -1.77
CA PHE A 82 10.61 -1.08 -2.63
C PHE A 82 11.56 -0.58 -3.72
N ASN A 83 12.86 -0.88 -3.62
CA ASN A 83 13.82 -0.57 -4.69
C ASN A 83 13.57 -1.41 -5.95
N GLN A 84 12.86 -2.54 -5.81
CA GLN A 84 12.46 -3.38 -6.93
C GLN A 84 11.17 -2.93 -7.61
N LEU A 85 10.49 -1.93 -7.07
CA LEU A 85 9.29 -1.36 -7.68
C LEU A 85 9.66 -0.24 -8.64
N VAL A 86 9.54 -0.50 -9.93
CA VAL A 86 9.77 0.50 -10.98
C VAL A 86 8.43 1.08 -11.40
N TYR A 87 8.35 2.40 -11.47
CA TYR A 87 7.17 3.10 -11.99
C TYR A 87 7.56 4.06 -13.10
N SER A 88 6.65 4.26 -14.04
CA SER A 88 6.80 5.20 -15.13
C SER A 88 5.55 6.07 -15.24
N VAL A 89 5.75 7.37 -15.37
CA VAL A 89 4.67 8.33 -15.59
C VAL A 89 4.54 8.56 -17.09
N ARG A 90 3.46 8.03 -17.67
CA ARG A 90 3.15 8.26 -19.10
C ARG A 90 2.60 9.66 -19.33
N GLN A 91 1.77 10.15 -18.41
CA GLN A 91 1.15 11.46 -18.49
C GLN A 91 1.05 12.03 -17.08
N ASP A 92 1.66 13.18 -16.89
CA ASP A 92 1.56 13.92 -15.64
C ASP A 92 0.14 14.51 -15.48
N ILE A 93 -0.17 15.03 -14.31
CA ILE A 93 -1.50 15.55 -13.98
C ILE A 93 -1.84 16.68 -14.94
N THR A 94 -2.89 16.46 -15.74
CA THR A 94 -3.45 17.47 -16.64
C THR A 94 -4.86 17.82 -16.18
N TYR A 95 -5.17 19.11 -16.15
CA TYR A 95 -6.46 19.64 -15.78
C TYR A 95 -7.19 20.20 -16.99
N LYS A 96 -8.48 19.90 -17.10
CA LYS A 96 -9.35 20.48 -18.11
C LYS A 96 -10.68 20.89 -17.49
N ILE A 97 -11.10 22.11 -17.76
CA ILE A 97 -12.37 22.65 -17.32
C ILE A 97 -13.37 22.48 -18.46
N PHE A 98 -14.57 22.03 -18.12
CA PHE A 98 -15.70 21.90 -19.02
C PHE A 98 -16.86 22.71 -18.48
N THR A 99 -17.40 23.59 -19.28
CA THR A 99 -18.60 24.39 -18.98
C THR A 99 -19.84 23.84 -19.67
N GLU A 100 -19.64 22.96 -20.65
CA GLU A 100 -20.68 22.34 -21.46
C GLU A 100 -20.51 20.82 -21.46
N GLY A 101 -21.64 20.11 -21.53
CA GLY A 101 -21.67 18.65 -21.61
C GLY A 101 -22.59 18.00 -20.60
N VAL A 102 -22.69 16.69 -20.70
CA VAL A 102 -23.52 15.84 -19.85
C VAL A 102 -22.66 14.79 -19.17
N ILE A 103 -22.87 14.58 -17.89
CA ILE A 103 -22.25 13.51 -17.11
C ILE A 103 -23.28 12.39 -16.94
N GLN A 104 -22.95 11.21 -17.48
CA GLN A 104 -23.79 10.01 -17.42
C GLN A 104 -23.18 9.00 -16.45
N ASP A 105 -24.04 8.22 -15.80
CA ASP A 105 -23.63 7.05 -15.07
C ASP A 105 -23.05 5.99 -16.04
N PRO A 106 -21.86 5.45 -15.80
CA PRO A 106 -21.22 4.48 -16.69
C PRO A 106 -22.01 3.16 -16.81
N THR A 107 -22.83 2.82 -15.82
CA THR A 107 -23.58 1.56 -15.73
C THR A 107 -24.99 1.70 -16.29
N THR A 108 -25.76 2.66 -15.80
CA THR A 108 -27.19 2.85 -16.20
C THR A 108 -27.36 3.68 -17.45
N LYS A 109 -26.33 4.45 -17.85
CA LYS A 109 -26.37 5.41 -18.98
C LYS A 109 -27.35 6.57 -18.77
N GLU A 110 -27.89 6.71 -17.58
CA GLU A 110 -28.73 7.83 -17.23
C GLU A 110 -27.92 9.12 -17.06
N ILE A 111 -28.52 10.24 -17.43
CA ILE A 111 -27.89 11.55 -17.28
C ILE A 111 -27.98 11.96 -15.81
N VAL A 112 -26.81 12.03 -15.13
CA VAL A 112 -26.73 12.46 -13.73
C VAL A 112 -26.68 13.98 -13.63
N TYR A 113 -25.88 14.62 -14.49
CA TYR A 113 -25.74 16.08 -14.52
C TYR A 113 -25.68 16.58 -15.97
N ASN A 114 -26.42 17.67 -16.22
CA ASN A 114 -26.28 18.46 -17.43
C ASN A 114 -25.63 19.80 -17.03
N LEU A 115 -24.37 20.00 -17.43
CA LEU A 115 -23.59 21.15 -16.97
C LEU A 115 -24.21 22.48 -17.39
N MET A 116 -24.68 22.53 -18.63
CA MET A 116 -25.26 23.76 -19.19
C MET A 116 -26.62 24.14 -18.56
N GLN A 117 -27.47 23.13 -18.31
CA GLN A 117 -28.81 23.40 -17.74
C GLN A 117 -28.76 23.73 -16.24
N ASN A 118 -27.73 23.22 -15.53
CA ASN A 118 -27.61 23.40 -14.08
C ASN A 118 -26.61 24.50 -13.70
N ASP A 119 -26.10 25.25 -14.68
CA ASP A 119 -25.05 26.27 -14.47
C ASP A 119 -23.86 25.74 -13.68
N MET A 120 -23.35 24.53 -14.07
CA MET A 120 -22.30 23.82 -13.40
C MET A 120 -21.02 23.78 -14.23
N VAL A 121 -19.89 23.70 -13.54
CA VAL A 121 -18.57 23.54 -14.14
C VAL A 121 -17.96 22.22 -13.69
N ALA A 122 -17.45 21.41 -14.63
CA ALA A 122 -16.76 20.19 -14.32
C ALA A 122 -15.24 20.36 -14.49
N LEU A 123 -14.48 19.97 -13.47
CA LEU A 123 -13.03 19.88 -13.52
C LEU A 123 -12.60 18.42 -13.72
N ARG A 124 -11.91 18.15 -14.81
CA ARG A 124 -11.31 16.82 -15.07
C ARG A 124 -9.82 16.87 -14.81
N ALA A 125 -9.36 16.03 -13.87
CA ALA A 125 -7.96 15.77 -13.64
C ALA A 125 -7.61 14.37 -14.19
N VAL A 126 -6.56 14.25 -14.97
CA VAL A 126 -6.09 12.98 -15.54
C VAL A 126 -4.61 12.82 -15.29
N MET A 127 -4.24 11.68 -14.71
CA MET A 127 -2.87 11.21 -14.56
C MET A 127 -2.78 9.77 -15.07
N ARG A 128 -1.70 9.42 -15.75
CA ARG A 128 -1.46 8.05 -16.23
C ARG A 128 -0.08 7.59 -15.82
N LEU A 129 -0.03 6.55 -15.01
CA LEU A 129 1.19 5.91 -14.59
C LEU A 129 1.09 4.39 -14.79
N GLY A 130 2.21 3.76 -15.00
CA GLY A 130 2.37 2.31 -14.98
C GLY A 130 3.41 1.93 -13.95
N TRP A 131 3.34 0.71 -13.44
CA TRP A 131 4.31 0.17 -12.49
C TRP A 131 4.53 -1.31 -12.79
N GLU A 132 5.74 -1.78 -12.49
CA GLU A 132 6.12 -3.18 -12.69
C GLU A 132 7.19 -3.60 -11.69
N LEU A 133 7.25 -4.91 -11.44
CA LEU A 133 8.30 -5.58 -10.70
C LEU A 133 9.17 -6.34 -11.71
N PRO A 134 10.35 -5.80 -12.12
CA PRO A 134 11.20 -6.44 -13.12
C PRO A 134 11.74 -7.79 -12.66
N ASN A 135 11.84 -8.03 -11.33
CA ASN A 135 12.26 -9.28 -10.70
C ASN A 135 13.49 -9.88 -11.35
N PRO A 136 14.65 -9.20 -11.28
CA PRO A 136 15.88 -9.62 -11.94
C PRO A 136 16.37 -10.97 -11.44
N VAL A 137 17.17 -11.66 -12.24
CA VAL A 137 17.78 -12.94 -11.85
C VAL A 137 18.71 -12.72 -10.66
N ASN A 138 18.56 -13.52 -9.62
CA ASN A 138 19.50 -13.59 -8.52
C ASN A 138 20.07 -15.02 -8.36
N ARG A 139 21.20 -15.12 -7.66
CA ARG A 139 21.88 -16.42 -7.46
C ARG A 139 21.27 -17.27 -6.34
N ILE A 140 20.44 -16.69 -5.47
CA ILE A 140 19.82 -17.41 -4.34
C ILE A 140 18.64 -18.24 -4.84
N LYS A 141 17.78 -17.66 -5.68
CA LYS A 141 16.69 -18.38 -6.36
C LYS A 141 16.71 -18.07 -7.86
N GLY A 142 17.15 -19.04 -8.67
CA GLY A 142 17.17 -18.92 -10.13
C GLY A 142 15.78 -18.87 -10.77
N ASP A 143 14.81 -19.56 -10.18
CA ASP A 143 13.45 -19.68 -10.69
C ASP A 143 12.64 -18.40 -10.45
N LYS A 144 12.25 -17.71 -11.52
CA LYS A 144 11.48 -16.46 -11.47
C LYS A 144 10.12 -16.64 -10.77
N SER A 145 9.47 -17.77 -10.93
CA SER A 145 8.14 -18.03 -10.35
C SER A 145 8.14 -18.15 -8.83
N LYS A 146 9.30 -18.43 -8.24
CA LYS A 146 9.49 -18.62 -6.79
C LYS A 146 10.14 -17.42 -6.11
N ARG A 147 10.49 -16.39 -6.86
CA ARG A 147 11.06 -15.15 -6.33
C ARG A 147 9.97 -14.10 -6.23
N CYS A 148 9.83 -13.49 -5.06
CA CYS A 148 8.95 -12.34 -4.88
C CYS A 148 9.63 -11.34 -3.95
N PRO A 149 9.83 -10.08 -4.39
CA PRO A 149 10.39 -9.03 -3.53
C PRO A 149 9.38 -8.48 -2.51
N PHE A 150 8.12 -8.87 -2.59
CA PHE A 150 7.06 -8.47 -1.68
C PHE A 150 6.36 -9.66 -1.05
N SER A 151 5.90 -9.49 0.17
CA SER A 151 5.08 -10.45 0.88
C SER A 151 3.92 -9.75 1.57
N ILE A 152 2.78 -10.44 1.66
CA ILE A 152 1.52 -9.90 2.15
C ILE A 152 1.12 -10.61 3.44
N LEU A 153 0.70 -9.84 4.44
CA LEU A 153 0.03 -10.34 5.64
C LEU A 153 -1.48 -10.17 5.46
N VAL A 154 -2.20 -11.27 5.40
CA VAL A 154 -3.66 -11.29 5.26
C VAL A 154 -4.32 -11.38 6.63
N SER A 155 -5.50 -10.77 6.80
CA SER A 155 -6.37 -11.02 7.96
C SER A 155 -6.89 -12.47 7.93
N GLU A 156 -7.02 -13.06 9.09
CA GLU A 156 -7.79 -14.30 9.25
C GLU A 156 -9.27 -13.97 9.23
#